data_b4287d05a78585e666cd0976139ca247
#
_entry.id   b4287d05a78585e666cd0976139ca247
#
_cell.length_a   1.000
_cell.length_b   1.000
_cell.length_c   1.000
_cell.angle_alpha   90.00
_cell.angle_beta   90.00
_cell.angle_gamma   90.00
#
_symmetry.space_group_name_H-M   'P 1'
#
loop_
_entity.id
_entity.type
_entity.pdbx_description
1 polymer ?
#
loop_
_entity_poly.entity_id
_entity_poly.type
_entity_poly.pdbx_seq_one_letter_code
_entity_poly.pdbx_strand_id
1 'polypeptide(L)'
;MDKPASRHFSVLIIDDEPQVTSELRELLENSGYRCVTSTHRESAIASFQADPNIGLVICDLYLGQDNGIRLIESLKEVAGNGRFFESIILTGHDGRQEVIEAMRVGAADYYQKPVAPQELLHGLERLENRLHERVRSQLSLSHVNQRLEYLAESLNSIYRDIHKIKYEVHGNSQPSALKSEDSQPSAPPAPVAESQVSPSNPLFGKLSPRQQAVARLVSKSLTNYQIAYELGITENTVKLYVSQVLRLMHMHNRTQLALALSPAAMQQGSGAVVH
;
A
#
# COMPACT_ATOMS: atom_id res chain seq x y z
N MET A 1 0.86 28.98 -37.96
CA MET A 1 1.51 28.73 -36.67
C MET A 1 0.66 27.70 -35.97
N ASP A 2 1.07 26.45 -36.00
CA ASP A 2 0.35 25.37 -35.30
C ASP A 2 0.39 25.66 -33.81
N LYS A 3 -0.81 25.68 -33.20
CA LYS A 3 -0.96 25.82 -31.77
C LYS A 3 -0.33 24.56 -31.13
N PRO A 4 0.64 24.70 -30.21
CA PRO A 4 1.26 23.52 -29.60
C PRO A 4 0.15 22.66 -28.98
N ALA A 5 0.28 21.35 -29.13
CA ALA A 5 -0.66 20.39 -28.55
C ALA A 5 -0.83 20.69 -27.05
N SER A 6 -2.06 20.81 -26.59
CA SER A 6 -2.37 21.10 -25.18
C SER A 6 -1.72 20.04 -24.29
N ARG A 7 -0.78 20.46 -23.46
CA ARG A 7 -0.09 19.59 -22.51
C ARG A 7 -1.10 19.10 -21.45
N HIS A 8 -0.90 17.89 -20.96
CA HIS A 8 -1.89 17.23 -20.08
C HIS A 8 -1.83 17.73 -18.65
N PHE A 9 -0.65 18.17 -18.20
CA PHE A 9 -0.42 18.65 -16.84
C PHE A 9 -0.29 20.15 -16.79
N SER A 10 -0.83 20.74 -15.73
CA SER A 10 -0.59 22.15 -15.37
C SER A 10 0.70 22.26 -14.56
N VAL A 11 1.37 23.39 -14.69
CA VAL A 11 2.59 23.73 -13.95
C VAL A 11 2.24 24.74 -12.86
N LEU A 12 2.57 24.42 -11.60
CA LEU A 12 2.52 25.36 -10.49
C LEU A 12 3.91 26.01 -10.33
N ILE A 13 3.97 27.34 -10.48
CA ILE A 13 5.18 28.14 -10.34
C ILE A 13 5.11 28.84 -8.98
N ILE A 14 6.14 28.69 -8.16
CA ILE A 14 6.19 29.24 -6.81
C ILE A 14 7.49 29.99 -6.62
N ASP A 15 7.39 31.30 -6.46
CA ASP A 15 8.54 32.19 -6.26
C ASP A 15 8.02 33.46 -5.59
N ASP A 16 8.68 33.96 -4.55
CA ASP A 16 8.25 35.17 -3.84
C ASP A 16 8.46 36.47 -4.64
N GLU A 17 9.22 36.39 -5.74
CA GLU A 17 9.41 37.48 -6.70
C GLU A 17 8.35 37.41 -7.82
N PRO A 18 7.34 38.35 -7.86
CA PRO A 18 6.30 38.34 -8.88
C PRO A 18 6.82 38.51 -10.31
N GLN A 19 7.98 39.13 -10.48
CA GLN A 19 8.61 39.29 -11.79
C GLN A 19 9.09 37.92 -12.31
N VAL A 20 9.76 37.13 -11.48
CA VAL A 20 10.24 35.79 -11.84
C VAL A 20 9.07 34.86 -12.19
N THR A 21 8.00 34.88 -11.38
CA THR A 21 6.82 34.07 -11.69
C THR A 21 6.16 34.47 -13.00
N SER A 22 6.15 35.77 -13.35
CA SER A 22 5.60 36.27 -14.61
C SER A 22 6.44 35.87 -15.81
N GLU A 23 7.76 35.97 -15.73
CA GLU A 23 8.71 35.57 -16.79
C GLU A 23 8.65 34.05 -17.05
N LEU A 24 8.66 33.26 -16.00
CA LEU A 24 8.51 31.81 -16.10
C LEU A 24 7.16 31.40 -16.69
N ARG A 25 6.10 32.06 -16.25
CA ARG A 25 4.76 31.83 -16.79
C ARG A 25 4.69 32.09 -18.28
N GLU A 26 5.18 33.26 -18.73
CA GLU A 26 5.20 33.61 -20.16
C GLU A 26 5.99 32.61 -20.99
N LEU A 27 7.17 32.19 -20.52
CA LEU A 27 7.99 31.17 -21.16
C LEU A 27 7.24 29.86 -21.34
N LEU A 28 6.59 29.40 -20.28
CA LEU A 28 5.93 28.10 -20.26
C LEU A 28 4.61 28.11 -21.02
N GLU A 29 3.83 29.18 -20.93
CA GLU A 29 2.59 29.35 -21.69
C GLU A 29 2.87 29.43 -23.20
N ASN A 30 3.96 30.08 -23.61
CA ASN A 30 4.42 30.08 -24.99
C ASN A 30 4.85 28.68 -25.48
N SER A 31 5.23 27.80 -24.56
CA SER A 31 5.58 26.40 -24.83
C SER A 31 4.40 25.44 -24.68
N GLY A 32 3.17 25.96 -24.47
CA GLY A 32 1.93 25.20 -24.44
C GLY A 32 1.52 24.65 -23.06
N TYR A 33 2.22 25.00 -22.00
CA TYR A 33 1.82 24.64 -20.64
C TYR A 33 0.70 25.53 -20.11
N ARG A 34 -0.12 24.99 -19.25
CA ARG A 34 -1.04 25.77 -18.41
C ARG A 34 -0.32 26.10 -17.10
N CYS A 35 -0.28 27.35 -16.71
CA CYS A 35 0.46 27.79 -15.53
C CYS A 35 -0.45 28.35 -14.45
N VAL A 36 -0.15 28.01 -13.22
CA VAL A 36 -0.69 28.60 -12.01
C VAL A 36 0.48 29.19 -11.24
N THR A 37 0.36 30.42 -10.75
CA THR A 37 1.44 31.10 -10.02
C THR A 37 1.07 31.31 -8.57
N SER A 38 2.01 31.19 -7.67
CA SER A 38 1.86 31.50 -6.25
C SER A 38 3.14 32.13 -5.72
N THR A 39 2.99 33.08 -4.80
CA THR A 39 4.13 33.79 -4.19
C THR A 39 4.34 33.40 -2.72
N HIS A 40 3.44 32.61 -2.14
CA HIS A 40 3.48 32.20 -0.73
C HIS A 40 3.09 30.74 -0.59
N ARG A 41 3.57 30.13 0.48
CA ARG A 41 3.34 28.71 0.82
C ARG A 41 1.84 28.35 0.84
N GLU A 42 1.02 29.14 1.55
CA GLU A 42 -0.39 28.85 1.74
C GLU A 42 -1.16 28.90 0.42
N SER A 43 -0.87 29.91 -0.42
CA SER A 43 -1.51 30.04 -1.74
C SER A 43 -1.08 28.92 -2.68
N ALA A 44 0.18 28.46 -2.60
CA ALA A 44 0.67 27.33 -3.37
C ALA A 44 -0.05 26.02 -2.99
N ILE A 45 -0.20 25.75 -1.70
CA ILE A 45 -0.93 24.57 -1.21
C ILE A 45 -2.40 24.63 -1.63
N ALA A 46 -3.06 25.79 -1.46
CA ALA A 46 -4.44 25.97 -1.87
C ALA A 46 -4.63 25.77 -3.38
N SER A 47 -3.76 26.34 -4.21
CA SER A 47 -3.79 26.16 -5.67
C SER A 47 -3.58 24.69 -6.07
N PHE A 48 -2.64 24.00 -5.41
CA PHE A 48 -2.38 22.58 -5.65
C PHE A 48 -3.59 21.72 -5.28
N GLN A 49 -4.29 22.04 -4.19
CA GLN A 49 -5.51 21.31 -3.80
C GLN A 49 -6.68 21.58 -4.76
N ALA A 50 -6.80 22.82 -5.24
CA ALA A 50 -7.90 23.23 -6.10
C ALA A 50 -7.83 22.70 -7.53
N ASP A 51 -6.61 22.54 -8.10
CA ASP A 51 -6.42 22.00 -9.45
C ASP A 51 -5.74 20.63 -9.42
N PRO A 52 -6.51 19.54 -9.63
CA PRO A 52 -5.97 18.20 -9.68
C PRO A 52 -5.06 17.93 -10.89
N ASN A 53 -5.06 18.78 -11.92
CA ASN A 53 -4.23 18.65 -13.10
C ASN A 53 -2.79 19.18 -12.89
N ILE A 54 -2.52 19.88 -11.78
CA ILE A 54 -1.14 20.27 -11.46
C ILE A 54 -0.33 19.00 -11.21
N GLY A 55 0.52 18.69 -12.18
CA GLY A 55 1.43 17.54 -12.14
C GLY A 55 2.90 17.96 -12.13
N LEU A 56 3.20 19.21 -12.43
CA LEU A 56 4.56 19.76 -12.43
C LEU A 56 4.62 20.96 -11.47
N VAL A 57 5.66 21.03 -10.67
CA VAL A 57 5.88 22.12 -9.72
C VAL A 57 7.27 22.69 -9.93
N ILE A 58 7.37 23.99 -10.11
CA ILE A 58 8.62 24.75 -10.09
C ILE A 58 8.59 25.61 -8.83
N CYS A 59 9.55 25.43 -7.96
CA CYS A 59 9.57 26.11 -6.67
C CYS A 59 10.92 26.76 -6.43
N ASP A 60 10.95 28.04 -6.06
CA ASP A 60 12.16 28.63 -5.52
C ASP A 60 12.51 27.97 -4.19
N LEU A 61 13.81 27.83 -3.95
CA LEU A 61 14.33 27.30 -2.69
C LEU A 61 14.02 28.22 -1.52
N TYR A 62 14.10 29.54 -1.74
CA TYR A 62 13.86 30.58 -0.75
C TYR A 62 12.59 31.35 -1.07
N LEU A 63 11.60 31.28 -0.20
CA LEU A 63 10.29 31.94 -0.34
C LEU A 63 10.10 32.93 0.81
N GLY A 64 10.89 34.00 0.81
CA GLY A 64 10.93 34.94 1.92
C GLY A 64 11.43 34.31 3.22
N GLN A 65 10.50 34.02 4.16
CA GLN A 65 10.84 33.31 5.41
C GLN A 65 10.63 31.79 5.32
N ASP A 66 10.01 31.31 4.25
CA ASP A 66 9.73 29.90 4.02
C ASP A 66 10.81 29.23 3.19
N ASN A 67 10.85 27.90 3.27
CA ASN A 67 11.80 27.07 2.52
C ASN A 67 11.01 26.20 1.51
N GLY A 68 11.40 26.31 0.22
CA GLY A 68 10.77 25.56 -0.87
C GLY A 68 10.83 24.04 -0.70
N ILE A 69 11.87 23.51 -0.06
CA ILE A 69 12.00 22.08 0.25
C ILE A 69 10.85 21.64 1.18
N ARG A 70 10.61 22.39 2.26
CA ARG A 70 9.51 22.12 3.18
C ARG A 70 8.14 22.27 2.53
N LEU A 71 8.02 23.18 1.56
CA LEU A 71 6.80 23.31 0.78
C LEU A 71 6.56 22.06 -0.08
N ILE A 72 7.59 21.55 -0.77
CA ILE A 72 7.47 20.30 -1.53
C ILE A 72 7.07 19.11 -0.64
N GLU A 73 7.61 19.01 0.57
CA GLU A 73 7.17 18.00 1.56
C GLU A 73 5.67 18.13 1.87
N SER A 74 5.20 19.35 2.14
CA SER A 74 3.78 19.60 2.41
C SER A 74 2.90 19.26 1.22
N LEU A 75 3.33 19.57 -0.02
CA LEU A 75 2.61 19.18 -1.23
C LEU A 75 2.54 17.65 -1.39
N LYS A 76 3.58 16.91 -1.00
CA LYS A 76 3.58 15.44 -0.99
C LYS A 76 2.62 14.87 0.04
N GLU A 77 2.56 15.44 1.23
CA GLU A 77 1.59 15.06 2.25
C GLU A 77 0.15 15.28 1.75
N VAL A 78 -0.12 16.42 1.14
CA VAL A 78 -1.41 16.75 0.53
C VAL A 78 -1.77 15.82 -0.64
N ALA A 79 -0.82 15.48 -1.48
CA ALA A 79 -0.99 14.55 -2.61
C ALA A 79 -1.34 13.13 -2.14
N GLY A 80 -0.76 12.69 -1.01
CA GLY A 80 -0.94 11.34 -0.49
C GLY A 80 -0.49 10.27 -1.49
N ASN A 81 -1.13 9.11 -1.44
CA ASN A 81 -0.81 7.98 -2.33
C ASN A 81 -1.58 8.01 -3.66
N GLY A 82 -2.51 8.94 -3.84
CA GLY A 82 -3.42 8.95 -4.99
C GLY A 82 -3.07 9.94 -6.08
N ARG A 83 -2.20 10.90 -5.81
CA ARG A 83 -1.83 11.96 -6.75
C ARG A 83 -0.33 12.01 -6.95
N PHE A 84 0.11 12.00 -8.21
CA PHE A 84 1.50 12.14 -8.58
C PHE A 84 1.80 13.53 -9.08
N PHE A 85 2.95 14.04 -8.69
CA PHE A 85 3.56 15.22 -9.28
C PHE A 85 5.08 15.11 -9.25
N GLU A 86 5.74 15.87 -10.09
CA GLU A 86 7.19 16.01 -10.13
C GLU A 86 7.55 17.46 -9.84
N SER A 87 8.68 17.69 -9.16
CA SER A 87 9.07 19.03 -8.75
C SER A 87 10.49 19.37 -9.16
N ILE A 88 10.67 20.62 -9.55
CA ILE A 88 11.94 21.28 -9.82
C ILE A 88 12.17 22.31 -8.74
N ILE A 89 13.37 22.35 -8.15
CA ILE A 89 13.80 23.42 -7.25
C ILE A 89 14.68 24.39 -8.04
N LEU A 90 14.37 25.68 -7.95
CA LEU A 90 15.23 26.75 -8.43
C LEU A 90 15.97 27.39 -7.25
N THR A 91 17.22 27.83 -7.44
CA THR A 91 17.97 28.49 -6.38
C THR A 91 18.94 29.51 -6.94
N GLY A 92 19.14 30.58 -6.20
CA GLY A 92 20.16 31.60 -6.51
C GLY A 92 21.59 31.30 -5.97
N HIS A 93 21.76 30.24 -5.17
CA HIS A 93 23.03 29.93 -4.49
C HIS A 93 23.53 28.51 -4.79
N ASP A 94 24.86 28.36 -4.89
CA ASP A 94 25.55 27.08 -5.09
C ASP A 94 25.74 26.31 -3.76
N GLY A 95 24.65 26.06 -3.03
CA GLY A 95 24.72 25.30 -1.79
C GLY A 95 24.71 23.78 -2.03
N ARG A 96 25.89 23.12 -2.00
CA ARG A 96 25.95 21.65 -2.10
C ARG A 96 25.04 20.95 -1.10
N GLN A 97 24.86 21.52 0.10
CA GLN A 97 23.99 21.00 1.14
C GLN A 97 22.52 21.05 0.74
N GLU A 98 22.10 22.14 0.11
CA GLU A 98 20.74 22.40 -0.35
C GLU A 98 20.31 21.45 -1.46
N VAL A 99 21.24 21.18 -2.41
CA VAL A 99 21.01 20.17 -3.45
C VAL A 99 20.76 18.79 -2.86
N ILE A 100 21.58 18.39 -1.88
CA ILE A 100 21.42 17.09 -1.20
C ILE A 100 20.07 17.02 -0.47
N GLU A 101 19.67 18.10 0.17
CA GLU A 101 18.39 18.16 0.91
C GLU A 101 17.20 18.12 -0.06
N ALA A 102 17.24 18.89 -1.16
CA ALA A 102 16.23 18.84 -2.21
C ALA A 102 16.05 17.42 -2.79
N MET A 103 17.16 16.74 -3.07
CA MET A 103 17.14 15.36 -3.57
C MET A 103 16.62 14.35 -2.52
N ARG A 104 16.93 14.53 -1.24
CA ARG A 104 16.40 13.69 -0.14
C ARG A 104 14.89 13.79 -0.01
N VAL A 105 14.34 14.97 -0.15
CA VAL A 105 12.89 15.22 -0.16
C VAL A 105 12.25 14.69 -1.46
N GLY A 106 13.07 14.30 -2.42
CA GLY A 106 12.65 13.76 -3.70
C GLY A 106 12.14 14.83 -4.66
N ALA A 107 12.80 15.98 -4.70
CA ALA A 107 12.76 16.85 -5.87
C ALA A 107 13.31 16.08 -7.08
N ALA A 108 12.64 16.21 -8.20
CA ALA A 108 13.00 15.44 -9.39
C ALA A 108 14.19 16.05 -10.14
N ASP A 109 14.35 17.35 -10.02
CA ASP A 109 15.45 18.09 -10.61
C ASP A 109 15.74 19.39 -9.84
N TYR A 110 16.88 20.00 -10.12
CA TYR A 110 17.37 21.19 -9.44
C TYR A 110 18.14 22.06 -10.44
N TYR A 111 17.85 23.36 -10.48
CA TYR A 111 18.50 24.31 -11.37
C TYR A 111 18.96 25.57 -10.62
N GLN A 112 20.12 26.08 -11.03
CA GLN A 112 20.62 27.34 -10.51
C GLN A 112 20.11 28.53 -11.35
N LYS A 113 19.62 29.58 -10.68
CA LYS A 113 19.26 30.85 -11.31
C LYS A 113 20.55 31.64 -11.70
N PRO A 114 20.60 32.25 -12.89
CA PRO A 114 19.58 32.28 -13.94
C PRO A 114 19.55 30.98 -14.75
N VAL A 115 18.36 30.41 -14.94
CA VAL A 115 18.14 29.16 -15.70
C VAL A 115 18.04 29.49 -17.20
N ALA A 116 18.75 28.76 -18.03
CA ALA A 116 18.56 28.85 -19.47
C ALA A 116 17.14 28.33 -19.85
N PRO A 117 16.33 29.08 -20.59
CA PRO A 117 14.97 28.72 -20.95
C PRO A 117 14.83 27.31 -21.57
N GLN A 118 15.77 26.96 -22.47
CA GLN A 118 15.77 25.66 -23.14
C GLN A 118 16.09 24.52 -22.19
N GLU A 119 16.96 24.73 -21.21
CA GLU A 119 17.32 23.73 -20.21
C GLU A 119 16.13 23.42 -19.29
N LEU A 120 15.42 24.45 -18.82
CA LEU A 120 14.22 24.30 -18.01
C LEU A 120 13.11 23.56 -18.79
N LEU A 121 12.88 23.93 -20.05
CA LEU A 121 11.88 23.27 -20.89
C LEU A 121 12.20 21.78 -21.11
N HIS A 122 13.45 21.44 -21.42
CA HIS A 122 13.86 20.03 -21.53
C HIS A 122 13.74 19.27 -20.22
N GLY A 123 14.02 19.92 -19.09
CA GLY A 123 13.79 19.35 -17.76
C GLY A 123 12.32 19.01 -17.54
N LEU A 124 11.44 19.97 -17.80
CA LEU A 124 9.98 19.77 -17.66
C LEU A 124 9.45 18.66 -18.57
N GLU A 125 9.92 18.58 -19.82
CA GLU A 125 9.53 17.50 -20.75
C GLU A 125 9.94 16.12 -20.23
N ARG A 126 11.13 15.99 -19.68
CA ARG A 126 11.57 14.72 -19.06
C ARG A 126 10.68 14.35 -17.87
N LEU A 127 10.30 15.32 -17.04
CA LEU A 127 9.47 15.09 -15.88
C LEU A 127 8.03 14.77 -16.26
N GLU A 128 7.49 15.44 -17.27
CA GLU A 128 6.17 15.16 -17.82
C GLU A 128 6.09 13.72 -18.34
N ASN A 129 7.08 13.26 -19.10
CA ASN A 129 7.15 11.88 -19.60
C ASN A 129 7.22 10.87 -18.44
N ARG A 130 8.04 11.12 -17.44
CA ARG A 130 8.13 10.29 -16.22
C ARG A 130 6.80 10.22 -15.49
N LEU A 131 6.12 11.34 -15.35
CA LEU A 131 4.81 11.42 -14.70
C LEU A 131 3.76 10.63 -15.48
N HIS A 132 3.73 10.73 -16.81
CA HIS A 132 2.86 9.93 -17.68
C HIS A 132 3.08 8.42 -17.47
N GLU A 133 4.32 7.98 -17.43
CA GLU A 133 4.66 6.57 -17.20
C GLU A 133 4.18 6.09 -15.81
N ARG A 134 4.36 6.91 -14.77
CA ARG A 134 3.89 6.59 -13.41
C ARG A 134 2.37 6.45 -13.34
N VAL A 135 1.64 7.42 -13.90
CA VAL A 135 0.17 7.39 -13.94
C VAL A 135 -0.32 6.18 -14.73
N ARG A 136 0.29 5.90 -15.90
CA ARG A 136 -0.06 4.73 -16.73
C ARG A 136 0.19 3.41 -16.01
N SER A 137 1.31 3.28 -15.31
CA SER A 137 1.67 2.09 -14.54
C SER A 137 0.67 1.84 -13.42
N GLN A 138 0.25 2.90 -12.72
CA GLN A 138 -0.74 2.77 -11.65
C GLN A 138 -2.11 2.36 -12.17
N LEU A 139 -2.57 2.93 -13.29
CA LEU A 139 -3.82 2.51 -13.94
C LEU A 139 -3.78 1.04 -14.35
N SER A 140 -2.65 0.57 -14.88
CA SER A 140 -2.47 -0.84 -15.24
C SER A 140 -2.54 -1.77 -14.03
N LEU A 141 -1.90 -1.41 -12.92
CA LEU A 141 -1.97 -2.17 -11.66
C LEU A 141 -3.38 -2.18 -11.07
N SER A 142 -4.09 -1.06 -11.12
CA SER A 142 -5.48 -0.98 -10.69
C SER A 142 -6.39 -1.91 -11.49
N HIS A 143 -6.24 -1.95 -12.81
CA HIS A 143 -6.98 -2.88 -13.67
C HIS A 143 -6.67 -4.35 -13.37
N VAL A 144 -5.40 -4.68 -13.12
CA VAL A 144 -5.01 -6.06 -12.75
C VAL A 144 -5.63 -6.45 -11.41
N ASN A 145 -5.58 -5.57 -10.41
CA ASN A 145 -6.20 -5.82 -9.11
C ASN A 145 -7.71 -6.02 -9.22
N GLN A 146 -8.40 -5.19 -9.98
CA GLN A 146 -9.84 -5.32 -10.22
C GLN A 146 -10.20 -6.65 -10.90
N ARG A 147 -9.39 -7.09 -11.87
CA ARG A 147 -9.57 -8.42 -12.50
C ARG A 147 -9.32 -9.55 -11.53
N LEU A 148 -8.34 -9.44 -10.64
CA LEU A 148 -8.08 -10.44 -9.61
C LEU A 148 -9.23 -10.54 -8.60
N GLU A 149 -9.80 -9.41 -8.18
CA GLU A 149 -10.98 -9.39 -7.32
C GLU A 149 -12.19 -10.07 -8.00
N TYR A 150 -12.46 -9.74 -9.26
CA TYR A 150 -13.53 -10.38 -10.03
C TYR A 150 -13.34 -11.89 -10.17
N LEU A 151 -12.11 -12.34 -10.43
CA LEU A 151 -11.80 -13.77 -10.51
C LEU A 151 -11.96 -14.46 -9.16
N ALA A 152 -11.55 -13.83 -8.07
CA ALA A 152 -11.73 -14.35 -6.73
C ALA A 152 -13.22 -14.51 -6.35
N GLU A 153 -14.06 -13.52 -6.70
CA GLU A 153 -15.50 -13.60 -6.50
C GLU A 153 -16.15 -14.71 -7.34
N SER A 154 -15.72 -14.83 -8.60
CA SER A 154 -16.19 -15.88 -9.52
C SER A 154 -15.84 -17.28 -8.99
N LEU A 155 -14.60 -17.49 -8.52
CA LEU A 155 -14.19 -18.74 -7.91
C LEU A 155 -15.00 -19.07 -6.64
N ASN A 156 -15.27 -18.06 -5.81
CA ASN A 156 -16.10 -18.24 -4.62
C ASN A 156 -17.55 -18.59 -4.97
N SER A 157 -18.08 -18.09 -6.08
CA SER A 157 -19.41 -18.46 -6.57
C SER A 157 -19.44 -19.92 -7.02
N ILE A 158 -18.51 -20.30 -7.89
CA ILE A 158 -18.39 -21.69 -8.39
C ILE A 158 -18.22 -22.67 -7.21
N TYR A 159 -17.41 -22.29 -6.22
CA TYR A 159 -17.22 -23.12 -5.03
C TYR A 159 -18.51 -23.32 -4.24
N ARG A 160 -19.31 -22.27 -4.07
CA ARG A 160 -20.65 -22.38 -3.42
C ARG A 160 -21.59 -23.28 -4.21
N ASP A 161 -21.59 -23.18 -5.52
CA ASP A 161 -22.44 -23.99 -6.38
C ASP A 161 -22.04 -25.47 -6.33
N ILE A 162 -20.75 -25.79 -6.33
CA ILE A 162 -20.23 -27.16 -6.14
C ILE A 162 -20.66 -27.73 -4.79
N HIS A 163 -20.58 -26.94 -3.71
CA HIS A 163 -21.04 -27.37 -2.40
C HIS A 163 -22.52 -27.62 -2.38
N LYS A 164 -23.34 -26.80 -3.02
CA LYS A 164 -24.78 -26.97 -3.11
C LYS A 164 -25.14 -28.28 -3.82
N ILE A 165 -24.50 -28.54 -4.96
CA ILE A 165 -24.68 -29.79 -5.73
C ILE A 165 -24.25 -31.00 -4.90
N LYS A 166 -23.15 -30.92 -4.17
CA LYS A 166 -22.67 -32.00 -3.31
C LYS A 166 -23.66 -32.33 -2.20
N TYR A 167 -24.33 -31.33 -1.60
CA TYR A 167 -25.39 -31.55 -0.61
C TYR A 167 -26.65 -32.17 -1.24
N GLU A 168 -27.06 -31.75 -2.42
CA GLU A 168 -28.21 -32.28 -3.13
C GLU A 168 -28.00 -33.74 -3.57
N VAL A 169 -26.79 -34.12 -3.98
CA VAL A 169 -26.43 -35.49 -4.42
C VAL A 169 -26.33 -36.46 -3.22
N HIS A 170 -25.90 -35.99 -2.03
CA HIS A 170 -25.79 -36.86 -0.84
C HIS A 170 -27.02 -36.83 0.03
N GLY A 171 -27.97 -35.91 -0.19
CA GLY A 171 -29.23 -35.82 0.56
C GLY A 171 -30.32 -36.81 0.14
N ASN A 172 -30.12 -37.58 -0.93
CA ASN A 172 -31.16 -38.46 -1.51
C ASN A 172 -30.88 -39.96 -1.29
N SER A 173 -30.10 -40.33 -0.28
CA SER A 173 -29.94 -41.73 0.13
C SER A 173 -30.53 -41.90 1.52
N GLN A 174 -31.83 -42.09 1.59
CA GLN A 174 -32.47 -42.70 2.76
C GLN A 174 -32.20 -44.21 2.73
N PRO A 175 -31.69 -44.82 3.79
CA PRO A 175 -31.86 -46.23 4.05
C PRO A 175 -33.16 -46.42 4.79
N SER A 176 -34.02 -47.24 4.21
CA SER A 176 -35.26 -47.73 4.80
C SER A 176 -35.06 -48.37 6.16
N ALA A 177 -36.06 -48.15 6.95
CA ALA A 177 -36.41 -48.64 8.25
C ALA A 177 -35.98 -50.08 8.62
N LEU A 178 -35.55 -50.23 9.86
CA LEU A 178 -36.01 -51.32 10.73
C LEU A 178 -36.12 -50.77 12.17
N LYS A 179 -37.30 -50.95 12.75
CA LYS A 179 -37.72 -50.62 14.10
C LYS A 179 -36.92 -51.42 15.14
N SER A 180 -36.53 -50.80 16.23
CA SER A 180 -36.68 -51.41 17.57
C SER A 180 -36.60 -50.33 18.64
N GLU A 181 -37.40 -50.49 19.62
CA GLU A 181 -37.87 -49.66 20.72
C GLU A 181 -36.79 -49.37 21.78
N ASP A 182 -37.04 -48.25 22.45
CA ASP A 182 -36.80 -47.98 23.87
C ASP A 182 -35.40 -47.46 24.30
N SER A 183 -35.42 -46.25 24.79
CA SER A 183 -34.84 -45.72 26.01
C SER A 183 -34.37 -44.28 25.92
N GLN A 184 -34.86 -43.52 26.83
CA GLN A 184 -34.63 -42.12 27.27
C GLN A 184 -33.38 -41.33 26.88
N PRO A 185 -33.46 -40.00 26.82
CA PRO A 185 -32.43 -39.11 26.37
C PRO A 185 -31.39 -38.86 27.46
N SER A 186 -30.16 -39.22 27.20
CA SER A 186 -29.02 -38.78 27.98
C SER A 186 -28.18 -37.78 27.17
N ALA A 187 -27.65 -36.82 27.89
CA ALA A 187 -26.94 -35.62 27.45
C ALA A 187 -25.89 -35.81 26.33
N PRO A 188 -25.56 -34.73 25.59
CA PRO A 188 -24.57 -34.80 24.52
C PRO A 188 -23.18 -35.13 25.05
N PRO A 189 -22.42 -35.99 24.36
CA PRO A 189 -21.06 -36.32 24.79
C PRO A 189 -20.17 -35.10 24.70
N ALA A 190 -19.38 -34.89 25.76
CA ALA A 190 -18.32 -33.93 25.82
C ALA A 190 -17.29 -34.15 24.68
N PRO A 191 -16.67 -33.12 24.15
CA PRO A 191 -15.69 -33.28 23.11
C PRO A 191 -14.49 -34.06 23.67
N VAL A 192 -14.14 -35.13 22.95
CA VAL A 192 -12.91 -35.89 23.18
C VAL A 192 -11.71 -34.97 23.28
N ALA A 193 -11.01 -35.10 24.39
CA ALA A 193 -9.78 -34.41 24.69
C ALA A 193 -8.74 -34.80 23.67
N GLU A 194 -8.54 -33.97 22.64
CA GLU A 194 -7.32 -33.98 21.85
C GLU A 194 -6.19 -33.47 22.70
N SER A 195 -5.17 -34.28 22.82
CA SER A 195 -3.94 -34.06 23.58
C SER A 195 -3.40 -32.64 23.38
N GLN A 196 -3.43 -31.88 24.46
CA GLN A 196 -2.85 -30.54 24.54
C GLN A 196 -1.32 -30.65 24.35
N VAL A 197 -0.83 -30.43 23.15
CA VAL A 197 0.56 -30.06 22.93
C VAL A 197 0.65 -28.55 23.23
N SER A 198 1.00 -28.21 24.45
CA SER A 198 1.31 -26.85 24.85
C SER A 198 2.58 -26.38 24.18
N PRO A 199 2.58 -25.36 23.32
CA PRO A 199 3.81 -24.78 22.79
C PRO A 199 4.57 -24.09 23.91
N SER A 200 5.84 -24.42 24.06
CA SER A 200 6.76 -23.93 25.11
C SER A 200 7.10 -22.44 25.01
N ASN A 201 6.43 -21.68 24.17
CA ASN A 201 6.68 -20.24 24.02
C ASN A 201 5.72 -19.44 24.90
N PRO A 202 6.21 -18.70 25.94
CA PRO A 202 5.38 -17.95 26.87
C PRO A 202 4.50 -16.88 26.19
N LEU A 203 4.88 -16.41 24.99
CA LEU A 203 4.10 -15.46 24.22
C LEU A 203 2.87 -16.09 23.54
N PHE A 204 2.91 -17.40 23.29
CA PHE A 204 1.77 -18.11 22.69
C PHE A 204 0.53 -18.10 23.59
N GLY A 205 0.71 -18.14 24.90
CA GLY A 205 -0.37 -18.03 25.88
C GLY A 205 -1.07 -16.67 25.91
N LYS A 206 -0.44 -15.62 25.36
CA LYS A 206 -1.03 -14.28 25.26
C LYS A 206 -1.95 -14.10 24.05
N LEU A 207 -1.96 -15.06 23.12
CA LEU A 207 -2.82 -15.04 21.94
C LEU A 207 -4.24 -15.44 22.30
N SER A 208 -5.22 -14.80 21.68
CA SER A 208 -6.62 -15.24 21.80
C SER A 208 -6.82 -16.65 21.21
N PRO A 209 -7.86 -17.40 21.59
CA PRO A 209 -8.10 -18.75 21.07
C PRO A 209 -8.15 -18.82 19.54
N ARG A 210 -8.70 -17.80 18.89
CA ARG A 210 -8.74 -17.69 17.41
C ARG A 210 -7.36 -17.43 16.82
N GLN A 211 -6.56 -16.56 17.43
CA GLN A 211 -5.19 -16.30 17.01
C GLN A 211 -4.29 -17.52 17.19
N GLN A 212 -4.49 -18.29 18.27
CA GLN A 212 -3.77 -19.56 18.47
C GLN A 212 -4.14 -20.60 17.41
N ALA A 213 -5.42 -20.72 17.07
CA ALA A 213 -5.87 -21.63 16.00
C ALA A 213 -5.19 -21.27 14.66
N VAL A 214 -5.19 -19.98 14.28
CA VAL A 214 -4.52 -19.52 13.07
C VAL A 214 -3.02 -19.80 13.13
N ALA A 215 -2.35 -19.51 14.25
CA ALA A 215 -0.91 -19.70 14.42
C ALA A 215 -0.52 -21.19 14.29
N ARG A 216 -1.32 -22.12 14.85
CA ARG A 216 -1.13 -23.56 14.69
C ARG A 216 -1.26 -24.03 13.24
N LEU A 217 -2.18 -23.45 12.46
CA LEU A 217 -2.35 -23.81 11.05
C LEU A 217 -1.23 -23.20 10.18
N VAL A 218 -0.71 -22.03 10.55
CA VAL A 218 0.49 -21.45 9.94
C VAL A 218 1.70 -22.34 10.17
N SER A 219 1.88 -22.92 11.36
CA SER A 219 3.01 -23.84 11.63
C SER A 219 2.96 -25.15 10.82
N LYS A 220 1.77 -25.54 10.38
CA LYS A 220 1.55 -26.65 9.44
C LYS A 220 1.76 -26.26 7.97
N SER A 221 2.27 -25.05 7.69
CA SER A 221 2.53 -24.51 6.35
C SER A 221 1.28 -24.38 5.47
N LEU A 222 0.08 -24.32 6.04
CA LEU A 222 -1.15 -24.11 5.28
C LEU A 222 -1.23 -22.70 4.72
N THR A 223 -1.78 -22.52 3.53
CA THR A 223 -2.02 -21.20 2.93
C THR A 223 -3.16 -20.47 3.65
N ASN A 224 -3.29 -19.15 3.48
CA ASN A 224 -4.40 -18.39 4.09
C ASN A 224 -5.76 -18.92 3.64
N TYR A 225 -5.85 -19.35 2.41
CA TYR A 225 -7.04 -19.99 1.85
C TYR A 225 -7.42 -21.27 2.60
N GLN A 226 -6.46 -22.18 2.81
CA GLN A 226 -6.66 -23.43 3.54
C GLN A 226 -7.03 -23.18 5.00
N ILE A 227 -6.39 -22.21 5.64
CA ILE A 227 -6.71 -21.79 7.01
C ILE A 227 -8.13 -21.21 7.10
N ALA A 228 -8.49 -20.38 6.13
CA ALA A 228 -9.83 -19.81 6.04
C ALA A 228 -10.91 -20.91 5.94
N TYR A 229 -10.62 -21.91 5.12
CA TYR A 229 -11.47 -23.07 4.95
C TYR A 229 -11.62 -23.89 6.24
N GLU A 230 -10.51 -24.25 6.90
CA GLU A 230 -10.54 -25.04 8.14
C GLU A 230 -11.25 -24.33 9.31
N LEU A 231 -11.10 -23.00 9.38
CA LEU A 231 -11.68 -22.21 10.48
C LEU A 231 -13.06 -21.63 10.17
N GLY A 232 -13.59 -21.81 8.97
CA GLY A 232 -14.88 -21.25 8.53
C GLY A 232 -14.91 -19.72 8.53
N ILE A 233 -13.80 -19.06 8.18
CA ILE A 233 -13.64 -17.59 8.13
C ILE A 233 -13.15 -17.15 6.78
N THR A 234 -13.18 -15.84 6.48
CA THR A 234 -12.68 -15.32 5.22
C THR A 234 -11.14 -15.25 5.19
N GLU A 235 -10.54 -15.34 4.00
CA GLU A 235 -9.09 -15.21 3.82
C GLU A 235 -8.57 -13.86 4.34
N ASN A 236 -9.33 -12.78 4.19
CA ASN A 236 -8.99 -11.46 4.72
C ASN A 236 -8.94 -11.47 6.25
N THR A 237 -9.86 -12.20 6.89
CA THR A 237 -9.84 -12.40 8.35
C THR A 237 -8.60 -13.19 8.78
N VAL A 238 -8.19 -14.21 8.01
CA VAL A 238 -6.93 -14.93 8.27
C VAL A 238 -5.73 -14.01 8.15
N LYS A 239 -5.64 -13.19 7.08
CA LYS A 239 -4.56 -12.19 6.90
C LYS A 239 -4.47 -11.24 8.10
N LEU A 240 -5.62 -10.79 8.60
CA LEU A 240 -5.69 -9.94 9.79
C LEU A 240 -5.13 -10.65 11.03
N TYR A 241 -5.57 -11.88 11.29
CA TYR A 241 -5.08 -12.66 12.43
C TYR A 241 -3.58 -12.98 12.31
N VAL A 242 -3.09 -13.35 11.13
CA VAL A 242 -1.65 -13.57 10.89
C VAL A 242 -0.84 -12.31 11.20
N SER A 243 -1.28 -11.14 10.73
CA SER A 243 -0.60 -9.86 11.02
C SER A 243 -0.60 -9.52 12.51
N GLN A 244 -1.70 -9.79 13.21
CA GLN A 244 -1.79 -9.59 14.67
C GLN A 244 -0.87 -10.53 15.43
N VAL A 245 -0.83 -11.82 15.06
CA VAL A 245 0.04 -12.84 15.67
C VAL A 245 1.51 -12.48 15.47
N LEU A 246 1.92 -12.09 14.26
CA LEU A 246 3.28 -11.66 13.96
C LEU A 246 3.71 -10.51 14.87
N ARG A 247 2.85 -9.50 15.04
CA ARG A 247 3.12 -8.34 15.91
C ARG A 247 3.22 -8.73 17.38
N LEU A 248 2.28 -9.56 17.89
CA LEU A 248 2.28 -9.99 19.29
C LEU A 248 3.44 -10.93 19.66
N MET A 249 3.92 -11.68 18.68
CA MET A 249 5.06 -12.59 18.85
C MET A 249 6.40 -11.95 18.44
N HIS A 250 6.42 -10.65 18.10
CA HIS A 250 7.60 -9.90 17.63
C HIS A 250 8.33 -10.54 16.46
N MET A 251 7.58 -11.07 15.50
CA MET A 251 8.09 -11.75 14.31
C MET A 251 7.88 -10.90 13.06
N HIS A 252 8.87 -10.91 12.16
CA HIS A 252 8.86 -10.05 10.97
C HIS A 252 8.17 -10.67 9.76
N ASN A 253 8.06 -12.01 9.71
CA ASN A 253 7.45 -12.69 8.58
C ASN A 253 6.81 -14.03 8.97
N ARG A 254 5.97 -14.55 8.07
CA ARG A 254 5.24 -15.81 8.24
C ARG A 254 6.16 -17.02 8.39
N THR A 255 7.30 -17.02 7.70
CA THR A 255 8.27 -18.12 7.76
C THR A 255 8.88 -18.24 9.16
N GLN A 256 9.22 -17.09 9.78
CA GLN A 256 9.68 -17.06 11.17
C GLN A 256 8.62 -17.61 12.14
N LEU A 257 7.35 -17.23 11.93
CA LEU A 257 6.24 -17.76 12.74
C LEU A 257 6.08 -19.26 12.57
N ALA A 258 6.12 -19.76 11.34
CA ALA A 258 6.01 -21.20 11.05
C ALA A 258 7.16 -22.00 11.68
N LEU A 259 8.39 -21.52 11.58
CA LEU A 259 9.58 -22.15 12.18
C LEU A 259 9.52 -22.15 13.71
N ALA A 260 9.15 -21.02 14.33
CA ALA A 260 9.07 -20.87 15.79
C ALA A 260 8.01 -21.78 16.44
N LEU A 261 6.98 -22.13 15.70
CA LEU A 261 5.88 -23.00 16.14
C LEU A 261 5.96 -24.42 15.56
N SER A 262 7.01 -24.72 14.78
CA SER A 262 7.23 -26.07 14.22
C SER A 262 7.64 -27.06 15.32
N PRO A 263 7.18 -28.32 15.24
CA PRO A 263 7.57 -29.38 16.21
C PRO A 263 9.10 -29.60 16.31
N ALA A 264 9.85 -29.31 15.23
CA ALA A 264 11.31 -29.44 15.21
C ALA A 264 12.04 -28.37 16.06
N ALA A 265 11.47 -27.19 16.26
CA ALA A 265 12.02 -26.14 17.11
C ALA A 265 11.85 -26.44 18.62
N MET A 266 10.92 -27.32 18.97
CA MET A 266 10.63 -27.70 20.35
C MET A 266 11.63 -28.68 20.96
N GLN A 267 12.46 -29.35 20.16
CA GLN A 267 13.45 -30.32 20.64
C GLN A 267 14.82 -29.73 20.96
N GLN A 268 15.09 -28.47 20.57
CA GLN A 268 16.40 -27.83 20.82
C GLN A 268 16.47 -26.93 22.06
N GLY A 269 15.39 -26.79 22.82
CA GLY A 269 15.34 -25.97 24.06
C GLY A 269 15.66 -26.68 25.37
N SER A 270 16.01 -27.99 25.35
CA SER A 270 16.24 -28.79 26.58
C SER A 270 17.67 -29.27 26.75
N GLY A 271 18.64 -28.51 26.37
CA GLY A 271 20.04 -28.96 26.50
C GLY A 271 21.06 -27.85 26.58
N ALA A 272 21.04 -27.04 27.66
CA ALA A 272 22.21 -26.26 28.09
C ALA A 272 22.00 -25.65 29.48
N VAL A 273 22.05 -26.50 30.50
CA VAL A 273 22.53 -26.08 31.83
C VAL A 273 23.38 -27.24 32.35
N VAL A 274 24.67 -27.17 32.24
CA VAL A 274 25.69 -27.65 33.18
C VAL A 274 27.05 -27.16 32.67
N HIS A 275 27.62 -26.19 33.26
CA HIS A 275 28.88 -25.96 33.94
C HIS A 275 29.22 -24.49 33.93
#